data_54bf6d0d6686d5519b0a47d1d9088a19
#
_entry.id   54bf6d0d6686d5519b0a47d1d9088a19
#
_cell.length_a   1.000
_cell.length_b   1.000
_cell.length_c   1.000
_cell.angle_alpha   90.00
_cell.angle_beta   90.00
_cell.angle_gamma   90.00
#
_symmetry.space_group_name_H-M   'P 1'
#
loop_
_entity.id
_entity.type
_entity.pdbx_description
1 polymer ?
#
loop_
_entity_poly.entity_id
_entity_poly.type
_entity_poly.pdbx_seq_one_letter_code
_entity_poly.pdbx_strand_id
1 'polypeptide(L)'
;YDKLIFELSKPGREAFRLPKLDVEEVKLDELIPSEYLNDEELLLPEVSEVDIIRHYTNLANKNYGVDSGFYPLGSCTMKYNPKINEDMARLEGFKNIHPLQPEETVQGALKLMYELDQALCEISGMDKMTLQPAAGAHGELTGLILIKAYHEHRGDTKRTKIIVPDSAHGTNPASAKMAGFDVIEIKSTEEGLVDIESLKAALNDEVAGLMLTNPNTLGLFEREIVEIAELVHEAGG
;
A
#
# COMPACT_ATOMS: atom_id res chain seq x y z
N TYR A 1 26.84 -11.87 -12.06
CA TYR A 1 26.41 -11.28 -13.33
C TYR A 1 26.94 -9.87 -13.43
N ASP A 2 27.77 -9.58 -14.45
CA ASP A 2 28.64 -8.40 -14.43
C ASP A 2 28.40 -7.45 -15.63
N LYS A 3 27.41 -7.77 -16.50
CA LYS A 3 27.12 -6.97 -17.69
C LYS A 3 25.72 -6.36 -17.62
N LEU A 4 25.61 -5.13 -18.07
CA LEU A 4 24.31 -4.49 -18.32
C LEU A 4 23.65 -5.12 -19.56
N ILE A 5 22.34 -5.04 -19.66
CA ILE A 5 21.59 -5.56 -20.80
C ILE A 5 22.07 -4.93 -22.11
N PHE A 6 22.47 -3.67 -22.10
CA PHE A 6 23.02 -2.94 -23.23
C PHE A 6 24.36 -3.51 -23.73
N GLU A 7 25.17 -4.07 -22.82
CA GLU A 7 26.44 -4.72 -23.15
C GLU A 7 26.27 -6.12 -23.76
N LEU A 8 25.05 -6.67 -23.71
CA LEU A 8 24.67 -7.93 -24.34
C LEU A 8 24.09 -7.71 -25.75
N SER A 9 23.80 -6.48 -26.11
CA SER A 9 23.22 -6.11 -27.40
C SER A 9 24.11 -6.59 -28.57
N LYS A 10 23.49 -7.16 -29.58
CA LYS A 10 24.12 -7.54 -30.85
C LYS A 10 23.14 -7.24 -31.97
N PRO A 11 23.58 -6.48 -33.01
CA PRO A 11 22.71 -6.12 -34.12
C PRO A 11 21.97 -7.32 -34.74
N GLY A 12 20.68 -7.14 -35.01
CA GLY A 12 19.81 -8.12 -35.62
C GLY A 12 19.22 -9.16 -34.68
N ARG A 13 19.45 -9.07 -33.35
CA ARG A 13 18.78 -9.92 -32.37
C ARG A 13 17.42 -9.35 -31.98
N GLU A 14 16.42 -10.20 -31.92
CA GLU A 14 15.07 -9.88 -31.48
C GLU A 14 14.60 -10.86 -30.41
N ALA A 15 13.98 -10.33 -29.35
CA ALA A 15 13.39 -11.15 -28.31
C ALA A 15 11.87 -11.32 -28.50
N PHE A 16 11.22 -10.29 -29.04
CA PHE A 16 9.78 -10.28 -29.23
C PHE A 16 9.42 -9.51 -30.52
N ARG A 17 8.41 -10.01 -31.20
CA ARG A 17 7.83 -9.32 -32.37
C ARG A 17 6.42 -8.90 -32.03
N LEU A 18 6.13 -7.64 -32.28
CA LEU A 18 4.77 -7.16 -32.20
C LEU A 18 3.90 -7.85 -33.25
N PRO A 19 2.62 -8.14 -32.93
CA PRO A 19 1.69 -8.62 -33.94
C PRO A 19 1.53 -7.54 -35.02
N LYS A 20 1.11 -7.98 -36.22
CA LYS A 20 0.76 -7.03 -37.27
C LYS A 20 -0.41 -6.17 -36.82
N LEU A 21 -0.40 -4.90 -37.21
CA LEU A 21 -1.55 -4.04 -37.02
C LEU A 21 -2.78 -4.62 -37.76
N ASP A 22 -3.92 -4.57 -37.12
CA ASP A 22 -5.25 -4.91 -37.68
C ASP A 22 -5.99 -3.67 -38.20
N VAL A 23 -5.31 -2.52 -38.21
CA VAL A 23 -5.76 -1.25 -38.75
C VAL A 23 -4.79 -0.78 -39.84
N GLU A 24 -5.23 0.17 -40.67
CA GLU A 24 -4.41 0.77 -41.70
C GLU A 24 -3.21 1.50 -41.08
N GLU A 25 -2.00 1.26 -41.61
CA GLU A 25 -0.81 1.97 -41.20
C GLU A 25 -0.87 3.41 -41.72
N VAL A 26 -0.87 4.36 -40.81
CA VAL A 26 -0.76 5.80 -41.09
C VAL A 26 0.59 6.28 -40.61
N LYS A 27 1.25 7.13 -41.40
CA LYS A 27 2.51 7.70 -41.02
C LYS A 27 2.36 8.62 -39.82
N LEU A 28 3.32 8.60 -38.90
CA LEU A 28 3.24 9.40 -37.68
C LEU A 28 3.23 10.91 -37.95
N ASP A 29 3.91 11.36 -39.01
CA ASP A 29 3.92 12.76 -39.44
C ASP A 29 2.60 13.28 -40.03
N GLU A 30 1.68 12.35 -40.37
CA GLU A 30 0.31 12.67 -40.75
C GLU A 30 -0.63 12.79 -39.53
N LEU A 31 -0.24 12.22 -38.40
CA LEU A 31 -1.08 12.16 -37.18
C LEU A 31 -0.62 13.13 -36.09
N ILE A 32 0.67 13.42 -36.03
CA ILE A 32 1.30 14.20 -34.96
C ILE A 32 2.13 15.30 -35.61
N PRO A 33 2.01 16.58 -35.16
CA PRO A 33 2.87 17.65 -35.64
C PRO A 33 4.35 17.27 -35.50
N SER A 34 5.17 17.58 -36.50
CA SER A 34 6.58 17.20 -36.60
C SER A 34 7.43 17.67 -35.39
N GLU A 35 7.02 18.76 -34.76
CA GLU A 35 7.68 19.30 -33.55
C GLU A 35 7.58 18.41 -32.32
N TYR A 36 6.66 17.44 -32.33
CA TYR A 36 6.47 16.44 -31.25
C TYR A 36 6.99 15.04 -31.63
N LEU A 37 7.54 14.88 -32.84
CA LEU A 37 8.15 13.63 -33.27
C LEU A 37 9.61 13.58 -32.80
N ASN A 38 9.99 12.41 -32.27
CA ASN A 38 11.38 12.13 -31.98
C ASN A 38 12.03 11.49 -33.20
N ASP A 39 12.96 12.22 -33.83
CA ASP A 39 13.72 11.75 -34.97
C ASP A 39 15.00 10.97 -34.58
N GLU A 40 15.30 10.88 -33.28
CA GLU A 40 16.46 10.15 -32.79
C GLU A 40 16.14 8.64 -32.71
N GLU A 41 17.08 7.83 -33.14
CA GLU A 41 16.99 6.38 -33.00
C GLU A 41 16.98 5.98 -31.52
N LEU A 42 15.99 5.19 -31.10
CA LEU A 42 15.94 4.66 -29.74
C LEU A 42 17.02 3.60 -29.55
N LEU A 43 18.01 3.90 -28.70
CA LEU A 43 19.12 2.99 -28.38
C LEU A 43 18.66 1.85 -27.45
N LEU A 44 17.68 1.07 -27.89
CA LEU A 44 17.23 -0.11 -27.18
C LEU A 44 18.18 -1.29 -27.46
N PRO A 45 18.43 -2.16 -26.46
CA PRO A 45 19.34 -3.30 -26.68
C PRO A 45 18.70 -4.35 -27.57
N GLU A 46 19.40 -4.76 -28.62
CA GLU A 46 19.03 -5.87 -29.48
C GLU A 46 19.53 -7.19 -28.86
N VAL A 47 18.64 -7.91 -28.19
CA VAL A 47 18.95 -9.13 -27.42
C VAL A 47 17.93 -10.22 -27.71
N SER A 48 18.32 -11.47 -27.51
CA SER A 48 17.39 -12.59 -27.62
C SER A 48 16.50 -12.72 -26.37
N GLU A 49 15.35 -13.40 -26.48
CA GLU A 49 14.51 -13.72 -25.34
C GLU A 49 15.30 -14.42 -24.21
N VAL A 50 16.16 -15.36 -24.57
CA VAL A 50 17.01 -16.08 -23.60
C VAL A 50 17.93 -15.13 -22.85
N ASP A 51 18.52 -14.15 -23.52
CA ASP A 51 19.40 -13.15 -22.89
C ASP A 51 18.60 -12.29 -21.90
N ILE A 52 17.39 -11.86 -22.28
CA ILE A 52 16.49 -11.07 -21.40
C ILE A 52 16.13 -11.87 -20.15
N ILE A 53 15.60 -13.07 -20.33
CA ILE A 53 15.14 -13.90 -19.22
C ILE A 53 16.30 -14.20 -18.25
N ARG A 54 17.45 -14.58 -18.76
CA ARG A 54 18.63 -14.85 -17.93
C ARG A 54 19.13 -13.60 -17.21
N HIS A 55 19.16 -12.45 -17.90
CA HIS A 55 19.60 -11.20 -17.31
C HIS A 55 18.72 -10.80 -16.13
N TYR A 56 17.42 -10.70 -16.33
CA TYR A 56 16.50 -10.27 -15.28
C TYR A 56 16.30 -11.30 -14.18
N THR A 57 16.35 -12.60 -14.49
CA THR A 57 16.35 -13.65 -13.47
C THR A 57 17.57 -13.54 -12.56
N ASN A 58 18.75 -13.32 -13.14
CA ASN A 58 19.97 -13.13 -12.35
C ASN A 58 19.94 -11.85 -11.51
N LEU A 59 19.36 -10.78 -12.01
CA LEU A 59 19.15 -9.55 -11.21
C LEU A 59 18.16 -9.78 -10.10
N ALA A 60 17.04 -10.44 -10.36
CA ALA A 60 16.02 -10.76 -9.36
C ALA A 60 16.61 -11.60 -8.21
N ASN A 61 17.46 -12.58 -8.54
CA ASN A 61 18.14 -13.43 -7.56
C ASN A 61 19.14 -12.68 -6.65
N LYS A 62 19.52 -11.45 -7.00
CA LYS A 62 20.35 -10.58 -6.15
C LYS A 62 19.53 -9.77 -5.16
N ASN A 63 18.20 -9.74 -5.30
CA ASN A 63 17.29 -9.07 -4.39
C ASN A 63 16.74 -10.06 -3.35
N TYR A 64 16.28 -9.49 -2.24
CA TYR A 64 15.50 -10.25 -1.28
C TYR A 64 14.11 -10.54 -1.86
N GLY A 65 13.64 -11.77 -1.66
CA GLY A 65 12.29 -12.19 -2.04
C GLY A 65 11.69 -13.09 -0.98
N VAL A 66 10.38 -12.94 -0.72
CA VAL A 66 9.66 -13.73 0.28
C VAL A 66 9.63 -15.23 -0.05
N ASP A 67 9.81 -15.59 -1.33
CA ASP A 67 9.84 -16.97 -1.78
C ASP A 67 11.22 -17.61 -1.64
N SER A 68 12.28 -16.82 -1.56
CA SER A 68 13.66 -17.31 -1.47
C SER A 68 14.24 -17.22 -0.06
N GLY A 69 13.57 -16.54 0.86
CA GLY A 69 14.05 -16.41 2.23
C GLY A 69 13.22 -15.45 3.08
N PHE A 70 13.70 -15.20 4.28
CA PHE A 70 13.07 -14.26 5.19
C PHE A 70 13.28 -12.84 4.68
N TYR A 71 12.17 -12.10 4.48
CA TYR A 71 12.22 -10.73 3.99
C TYR A 71 12.43 -9.74 5.15
N PRO A 72 13.46 -8.89 5.09
CA PRO A 72 13.85 -8.06 6.24
C PRO A 72 12.96 -6.83 6.49
N LEU A 73 12.11 -6.44 5.52
CA LEU A 73 11.23 -5.28 5.64
C LEU A 73 9.81 -5.71 6.00
N GLY A 74 9.13 -4.92 6.82
CA GLY A 74 7.86 -5.29 7.42
C GLY A 74 6.61 -4.69 6.79
N SER A 75 6.75 -3.68 5.93
CA SER A 75 5.60 -2.95 5.38
C SER A 75 4.96 -3.61 4.16
N CYS A 76 3.77 -3.14 3.78
CA CYS A 76 3.06 -3.54 2.57
C CYS A 76 2.79 -5.05 2.47
N THR A 77 2.77 -5.58 1.24
CA THR A 77 2.50 -6.99 0.92
C THR A 77 3.75 -7.88 0.97
N MET A 78 4.75 -7.53 1.76
CA MET A 78 6.04 -8.22 1.80
C MET A 78 6.05 -9.46 2.71
N LYS A 79 4.90 -10.00 3.07
CA LYS A 79 4.74 -11.25 3.80
C LYS A 79 4.57 -12.41 2.81
N TYR A 80 4.95 -13.60 3.22
CA TYR A 80 4.72 -14.78 2.39
C TYR A 80 3.22 -14.93 2.11
N ASN A 81 2.89 -15.01 0.81
CA ASN A 81 1.54 -15.30 0.36
C ASN A 81 1.49 -16.75 -0.14
N PRO A 82 0.70 -17.64 0.48
CA PRO A 82 0.56 -19.00 0.00
C PRO A 82 0.18 -19.05 -1.49
N LYS A 83 0.89 -19.86 -2.27
CA LYS A 83 0.71 -19.87 -3.73
C LYS A 83 -0.70 -20.25 -4.18
N ILE A 84 -1.41 -21.04 -3.36
CA ILE A 84 -2.81 -21.38 -3.61
C ILE A 84 -3.72 -20.13 -3.67
N ASN A 85 -3.38 -19.06 -2.98
CA ASN A 85 -4.17 -17.82 -3.03
C ASN A 85 -4.20 -17.23 -4.44
N GLU A 86 -3.08 -17.32 -5.18
CA GLU A 86 -3.00 -16.89 -6.57
C GLU A 86 -3.86 -17.75 -7.50
N ASP A 87 -3.88 -19.06 -7.25
CA ASP A 87 -4.70 -20.01 -8.03
C ASP A 87 -6.19 -19.73 -7.79
N MET A 88 -6.58 -19.49 -6.53
CA MET A 88 -7.97 -19.15 -6.19
C MET A 88 -8.38 -17.81 -6.78
N ALA A 89 -7.51 -16.79 -6.71
CA ALA A 89 -7.79 -15.48 -7.30
C ALA A 89 -7.96 -15.51 -8.84
N ARG A 90 -7.36 -16.51 -9.51
CA ARG A 90 -7.46 -16.69 -10.96
C ARG A 90 -8.68 -17.47 -11.42
N LEU A 91 -9.48 -18.03 -10.53
CA LEU A 91 -10.71 -18.72 -10.91
C LEU A 91 -11.63 -17.80 -11.71
N GLU A 92 -12.14 -18.31 -12.82
CA GLU A 92 -13.00 -17.53 -13.76
C GLU A 92 -14.21 -16.89 -13.05
N GLY A 93 -14.81 -17.59 -12.10
CA GLY A 93 -15.94 -17.10 -11.32
C GLY A 93 -15.64 -15.92 -10.40
N PHE A 94 -14.35 -15.63 -10.13
CA PHE A 94 -13.94 -14.45 -9.35
C PHE A 94 -13.35 -13.35 -10.23
N LYS A 95 -12.46 -13.68 -11.17
CA LYS A 95 -11.77 -12.66 -11.95
C LYS A 95 -12.62 -12.01 -13.06
N ASN A 96 -13.65 -12.71 -13.55
CA ASN A 96 -14.48 -12.27 -14.67
C ASN A 96 -15.84 -11.71 -14.23
N ILE A 97 -15.99 -11.31 -12.99
CA ILE A 97 -17.20 -10.64 -12.50
C ILE A 97 -17.10 -9.13 -12.67
N HIS A 98 -18.25 -8.48 -12.87
CA HIS A 98 -18.33 -7.03 -12.94
C HIS A 98 -18.96 -6.46 -11.65
N PRO A 99 -18.44 -5.34 -11.10
CA PRO A 99 -18.96 -4.76 -9.86
C PRO A 99 -20.46 -4.40 -9.89
N LEU A 100 -21.00 -4.13 -11.07
CA LEU A 100 -22.41 -3.73 -11.26
C LEU A 100 -23.28 -4.84 -11.86
N GLN A 101 -22.78 -6.10 -11.92
CA GLN A 101 -23.65 -7.19 -12.36
C GLN A 101 -24.70 -7.53 -11.28
N PRO A 102 -25.83 -8.17 -11.63
CA PRO A 102 -26.90 -8.47 -10.68
C PRO A 102 -26.41 -9.31 -9.48
N GLU A 103 -26.85 -8.94 -8.27
CA GLU A 103 -26.38 -9.56 -7.02
C GLU A 103 -26.59 -11.06 -6.98
N GLU A 104 -27.67 -11.56 -7.55
CA GLU A 104 -28.00 -13.00 -7.64
C GLU A 104 -26.93 -13.82 -8.39
N THR A 105 -26.11 -13.16 -9.21
CA THR A 105 -25.04 -13.81 -10.00
C THR A 105 -23.70 -13.84 -9.30
N VAL A 106 -23.55 -13.14 -8.16
CA VAL A 106 -22.27 -12.98 -7.42
C VAL A 106 -22.34 -13.41 -5.96
N GLN A 107 -23.33 -14.20 -5.60
CA GLN A 107 -23.54 -14.63 -4.20
C GLN A 107 -22.33 -15.30 -3.56
N GLY A 108 -21.55 -16.07 -4.33
CA GLY A 108 -20.32 -16.69 -3.84
C GLY A 108 -19.23 -15.67 -3.47
N ALA A 109 -19.07 -14.61 -4.28
CA ALA A 109 -18.14 -13.54 -3.99
C ALA A 109 -18.59 -12.72 -2.77
N LEU A 110 -19.87 -12.40 -2.68
CA LEU A 110 -20.45 -11.70 -1.52
C LEU A 110 -20.29 -12.50 -0.23
N LYS A 111 -20.52 -13.83 -0.29
CA LYS A 111 -20.31 -14.72 0.85
C LYS A 111 -18.85 -14.72 1.30
N LEU A 112 -17.90 -14.80 0.38
CA LEU A 112 -16.47 -14.75 0.68
C LEU A 112 -16.11 -13.44 1.40
N MET A 113 -16.60 -12.30 0.92
CA MET A 113 -16.39 -11.00 1.56
C MET A 113 -17.00 -10.93 2.94
N TYR A 114 -18.21 -11.43 3.11
CA TYR A 114 -18.89 -11.48 4.41
C TYR A 114 -18.14 -12.34 5.43
N GLU A 115 -17.71 -13.53 5.03
CA GLU A 115 -16.95 -14.43 5.91
C GLU A 115 -15.59 -13.85 6.29
N LEU A 116 -14.95 -13.13 5.35
CA LEU A 116 -13.69 -12.41 5.64
C LEU A 116 -13.91 -11.25 6.63
N ASP A 117 -14.99 -10.46 6.47
CA ASP A 117 -15.36 -9.42 7.44
C ASP A 117 -15.51 -10.02 8.84
N GLN A 118 -16.25 -11.13 8.97
CA GLN A 118 -16.44 -11.79 10.28
C GLN A 118 -15.11 -12.31 10.87
N ALA A 119 -14.26 -12.92 10.06
CA ALA A 119 -12.97 -13.43 10.52
C ALA A 119 -12.04 -12.28 10.99
N LEU A 120 -12.02 -11.17 10.27
CA LEU A 120 -11.23 -9.99 10.63
C LEU A 120 -11.79 -9.31 11.90
N CYS A 121 -13.10 -9.25 12.06
CA CYS A 121 -13.73 -8.76 13.30
C CYS A 121 -13.33 -9.58 14.50
N GLU A 122 -13.38 -10.91 14.38
CA GLU A 122 -12.99 -11.85 15.48
C GLU A 122 -11.50 -11.68 15.85
N ILE A 123 -10.61 -11.59 14.86
CA ILE A 123 -9.16 -11.45 15.09
C ILE A 123 -8.82 -10.12 15.76
N SER A 124 -9.48 -9.04 15.35
CA SER A 124 -9.15 -7.67 15.77
C SER A 124 -9.94 -7.19 16.99
N GLY A 125 -11.02 -7.86 17.36
CA GLY A 125 -11.94 -7.41 18.38
C GLY A 125 -12.83 -6.23 17.95
N MET A 126 -12.92 -5.95 16.63
CA MET A 126 -13.75 -4.89 16.08
C MET A 126 -15.15 -5.37 15.72
N ASP A 127 -16.13 -4.47 15.77
CA ASP A 127 -17.53 -4.80 15.45
C ASP A 127 -17.76 -4.97 13.95
N LYS A 128 -17.02 -4.23 13.12
CA LYS A 128 -17.13 -4.25 11.66
C LYS A 128 -15.80 -3.94 10.98
N MET A 129 -15.63 -4.53 9.80
CA MET A 129 -14.50 -4.28 8.92
C MET A 129 -14.96 -3.80 7.56
N THR A 130 -14.17 -2.94 6.91
CA THR A 130 -14.34 -2.61 5.51
C THR A 130 -13.25 -3.26 4.66
N LEU A 131 -13.63 -3.81 3.52
CA LEU A 131 -12.72 -4.41 2.54
C LEU A 131 -12.46 -3.48 1.34
N GLN A 132 -12.91 -2.22 1.42
CA GLN A 132 -12.74 -1.21 0.35
C GLN A 132 -11.31 -0.71 0.17
N PRO A 133 -10.49 -0.50 1.24
CA PRO A 133 -9.13 0.00 1.07
C PRO A 133 -8.29 -0.90 0.17
N ALA A 134 -7.71 -0.32 -0.89
CA ALA A 134 -6.91 -1.06 -1.86
C ALA A 134 -5.47 -1.33 -1.38
N ALA A 135 -4.99 -0.58 -0.39
CA ALA A 135 -3.64 -0.70 0.17
C ALA A 135 -3.61 -0.16 1.60
N GLY A 136 -2.50 -0.37 2.32
CA GLY A 136 -2.30 0.09 3.70
C GLY A 136 -2.54 1.58 3.89
N ALA A 137 -2.00 2.43 3.01
CA ALA A 137 -2.22 3.87 3.05
C ALA A 137 -3.71 4.27 2.92
N HIS A 138 -4.48 3.54 2.11
CA HIS A 138 -5.93 3.74 2.02
C HIS A 138 -6.65 3.28 3.30
N GLY A 139 -6.14 2.26 3.98
CA GLY A 139 -6.65 1.81 5.28
C GLY A 139 -6.43 2.88 6.35
N GLU A 140 -5.24 3.48 6.41
CA GLU A 140 -4.92 4.61 7.30
C GLU A 140 -5.86 5.79 7.06
N LEU A 141 -6.00 6.21 5.81
CA LEU A 141 -6.90 7.32 5.42
C LEU A 141 -8.36 7.01 5.78
N THR A 142 -8.82 5.78 5.51
CA THR A 142 -10.19 5.37 5.85
C THR A 142 -10.43 5.43 7.35
N GLY A 143 -9.49 4.94 8.16
CA GLY A 143 -9.57 5.01 9.63
C GLY A 143 -9.66 6.46 10.13
N LEU A 144 -8.84 7.34 9.58
CA LEU A 144 -8.87 8.77 9.94
C LEU A 144 -10.17 9.48 9.52
N ILE A 145 -10.71 9.14 8.34
CA ILE A 145 -12.03 9.66 7.91
C ILE A 145 -13.13 9.16 8.84
N LEU A 146 -13.07 7.91 9.31
CA LEU A 146 -14.02 7.37 10.29
C LEU A 146 -13.90 8.08 11.64
N ILE A 147 -12.69 8.34 12.14
CA ILE A 147 -12.45 9.12 13.37
C ILE A 147 -13.06 10.52 13.22
N LYS A 148 -12.83 11.18 12.09
CA LYS A 148 -13.39 12.49 11.80
C LYS A 148 -14.92 12.47 11.81
N ALA A 149 -15.52 11.55 11.06
CA ALA A 149 -16.95 11.39 10.97
C ALA A 149 -17.59 11.07 12.35
N TYR A 150 -16.91 10.28 13.18
CA TYR A 150 -17.34 9.98 14.53
C TYR A 150 -17.44 11.25 15.41
N HIS A 151 -16.40 12.10 15.41
CA HIS A 151 -16.41 13.33 16.19
C HIS A 151 -17.43 14.34 15.64
N GLU A 152 -17.51 14.52 14.33
CA GLU A 152 -18.48 15.40 13.68
C GLU A 152 -19.94 14.97 13.97
N HIS A 153 -20.23 13.67 13.91
CA HIS A 153 -21.56 13.12 14.22
C HIS A 153 -21.99 13.42 15.66
N ARG A 154 -21.05 13.45 16.59
CA ARG A 154 -21.29 13.81 18.00
C ARG A 154 -21.35 15.32 18.24
N GLY A 155 -21.12 16.13 17.22
CA GLY A 155 -21.05 17.58 17.33
C GLY A 155 -19.74 18.10 17.94
N ASP A 156 -18.71 17.26 18.10
CA ASP A 156 -17.40 17.63 18.66
C ASP A 156 -16.44 18.07 17.55
N THR A 157 -16.76 19.21 16.94
CA THR A 157 -16.04 19.74 15.77
C THR A 157 -14.69 20.39 16.09
N LYS A 158 -14.34 20.52 17.36
CA LYS A 158 -13.05 21.07 17.80
C LYS A 158 -11.89 20.07 17.73
N ARG A 159 -12.18 18.77 17.59
CA ARG A 159 -11.18 17.72 17.50
C ARG A 159 -10.58 17.65 16.10
N THR A 160 -9.56 18.48 15.89
CA THR A 160 -8.93 18.71 14.58
C THR A 160 -7.48 18.23 14.52
N LYS A 161 -6.97 17.59 15.58
CA LYS A 161 -5.57 17.21 15.71
C LYS A 161 -5.39 15.70 15.89
N ILE A 162 -4.39 15.14 15.20
CA ILE A 162 -3.93 13.76 15.38
C ILE A 162 -2.52 13.79 15.93
N ILE A 163 -2.27 13.02 16.98
CA ILE A 163 -0.93 12.80 17.53
C ILE A 163 -0.23 11.70 16.73
N VAL A 164 1.05 11.92 16.40
CA VAL A 164 1.89 10.96 15.67
C VAL A 164 3.28 10.95 16.30
N PRO A 165 3.84 9.78 16.68
CA PRO A 165 5.23 9.69 17.14
C PRO A 165 6.23 10.05 16.04
N ASP A 166 7.37 10.63 16.40
CA ASP A 166 8.45 11.00 15.46
C ASP A 166 9.09 9.79 14.76
N SER A 167 8.94 8.59 15.31
CA SER A 167 9.37 7.32 14.71
C SER A 167 8.38 6.75 13.69
N ALA A 168 7.24 7.40 13.47
CA ALA A 168 6.19 6.91 12.57
C ALA A 168 6.62 6.91 11.11
N HIS A 169 6.03 6.01 10.34
CA HIS A 169 6.18 6.01 8.89
C HIS A 169 5.59 7.31 8.29
N GLY A 170 6.23 7.83 7.24
CA GLY A 170 5.83 9.09 6.61
C GLY A 170 4.39 9.14 6.07
N THR A 171 3.75 7.99 5.81
CA THR A 171 2.33 7.95 5.43
C THR A 171 1.39 8.35 6.57
N ASN A 172 1.77 8.15 7.83
CA ASN A 172 0.90 8.47 8.96
C ASN A 172 0.56 9.97 9.01
N PRO A 173 1.53 10.89 9.08
CA PRO A 173 1.23 12.33 9.05
C PRO A 173 0.62 12.77 7.71
N ALA A 174 1.00 12.14 6.59
CA ALA A 174 0.41 12.46 5.29
C ALA A 174 -1.08 12.09 5.22
N SER A 175 -1.46 10.91 5.69
CA SER A 175 -2.86 10.47 5.76
C SER A 175 -3.69 11.36 6.70
N ALA A 176 -3.13 11.79 7.85
CA ALA A 176 -3.78 12.72 8.76
C ALA A 176 -4.08 14.06 8.08
N LYS A 177 -3.10 14.63 7.36
CA LYS A 177 -3.30 15.86 6.58
C LYS A 177 -4.33 15.69 5.46
N MET A 178 -4.32 14.58 4.74
CA MET A 178 -5.32 14.29 3.70
C MET A 178 -6.74 14.19 4.26
N ALA A 179 -6.90 13.64 5.46
CA ALA A 179 -8.18 13.60 6.18
C ALA A 179 -8.61 14.97 6.74
N GLY A 180 -7.74 15.99 6.65
CA GLY A 180 -8.00 17.36 7.10
C GLY A 180 -7.71 17.58 8.59
N PHE A 181 -6.84 16.78 9.20
CA PHE A 181 -6.34 16.99 10.55
C PHE A 181 -5.00 17.73 10.56
N ASP A 182 -4.75 18.46 11.62
CA ASP A 182 -3.42 18.92 11.98
C ASP A 182 -2.67 17.81 12.74
N VAL A 183 -1.35 17.76 12.54
CA VAL A 183 -0.51 16.73 13.17
C VAL A 183 0.27 17.35 14.33
N ILE A 184 0.19 16.69 15.48
CA ILE A 184 1.06 16.95 16.64
C ILE A 184 2.10 15.84 16.69
N GLU A 185 3.36 16.16 16.42
CA GLU A 185 4.45 15.21 16.56
C GLU A 185 4.90 15.15 18.02
N ILE A 186 4.99 13.93 18.57
CA ILE A 186 5.54 13.69 19.91
C ILE A 186 6.87 12.95 19.80
N LYS A 187 7.75 13.15 20.79
CA LYS A 187 9.08 12.58 20.79
C LYS A 187 9.08 11.13 21.25
N SER A 188 10.05 10.37 20.73
CA SER A 188 10.41 9.06 21.27
C SER A 188 11.43 9.19 22.39
N THR A 189 11.45 8.23 23.29
CA THR A 189 12.50 8.06 24.30
C THR A 189 13.83 7.63 23.65
N GLU A 190 14.92 7.62 24.42
CA GLU A 190 16.22 7.09 23.95
C GLU A 190 16.14 5.59 23.57
N GLU A 191 15.17 4.86 24.12
CA GLU A 191 14.92 3.46 23.76
C GLU A 191 14.08 3.31 22.47
N GLY A 192 13.60 4.41 21.88
CA GLY A 192 12.81 4.41 20.65
C GLY A 192 11.33 4.09 20.85
N LEU A 193 10.80 4.21 22.06
CA LEU A 193 9.39 4.05 22.42
C LEU A 193 8.73 5.43 22.58
N VAL A 194 7.40 5.46 22.67
CA VAL A 194 6.66 6.71 22.92
C VAL A 194 7.05 7.30 24.27
N ASP A 195 7.38 8.58 24.28
CA ASP A 195 7.57 9.32 25.52
C ASP A 195 6.19 9.71 26.12
N ILE A 196 5.83 9.05 27.22
CA ILE A 196 4.54 9.23 27.91
C ILE A 196 4.36 10.67 28.38
N GLU A 197 5.40 11.34 28.85
CA GLU A 197 5.28 12.73 29.30
C GLU A 197 5.05 13.68 28.12
N SER A 198 5.68 13.44 26.97
CA SER A 198 5.39 14.16 25.74
C SER A 198 3.96 13.91 25.25
N LEU A 199 3.47 12.68 25.36
CA LEU A 199 2.07 12.34 25.04
C LEU A 199 1.10 13.11 25.95
N LYS A 200 1.29 13.04 27.29
CA LYS A 200 0.45 13.74 28.26
C LYS A 200 0.42 15.24 28.00
N ALA A 201 1.56 15.84 27.68
CA ALA A 201 1.65 17.26 27.37
C ALA A 201 0.92 17.66 26.06
N ALA A 202 0.82 16.74 25.10
CA ALA A 202 0.14 16.96 23.82
C ALA A 202 -1.39 16.77 23.90
N LEU A 203 -1.87 15.97 24.86
CA LEU A 203 -3.28 15.65 25.00
C LEU A 203 -4.10 16.87 25.47
N ASN A 204 -5.17 17.15 24.74
CA ASN A 204 -6.15 18.17 25.05
C ASN A 204 -7.48 17.88 24.31
N ASP A 205 -8.47 18.76 24.46
CA ASP A 205 -9.79 18.57 23.88
C ASP A 205 -9.88 18.85 22.35
N GLU A 206 -8.77 19.21 21.71
CA GLU A 206 -8.67 19.32 20.25
C GLU A 206 -8.10 18.03 19.60
N VAL A 207 -7.62 17.08 20.40
CA VAL A 207 -7.06 15.82 19.90
C VAL A 207 -8.18 14.87 19.52
N ALA A 208 -8.20 14.44 18.26
CA ALA A 208 -9.16 13.48 17.71
C ALA A 208 -8.71 12.02 17.89
N GLY A 209 -7.42 11.79 18.00
CA GLY A 209 -6.86 10.45 18.17
C GLY A 209 -5.34 10.40 18.04
N LEU A 210 -4.81 9.21 18.16
CA LEU A 210 -3.39 8.87 18.01
C LEU A 210 -3.20 7.88 16.86
N MET A 211 -2.22 8.13 15.99
CA MET A 211 -1.74 7.14 15.02
C MET A 211 -0.46 6.50 15.53
N LEU A 212 -0.51 5.24 15.84
CA LEU A 212 0.62 4.46 16.34
C LEU A 212 0.77 3.17 15.54
N THR A 213 2.00 2.84 15.16
CA THR A 213 2.35 1.54 14.60
C THR A 213 2.96 0.67 15.69
N ASN A 214 2.42 -0.53 15.92
CA ASN A 214 2.91 -1.46 16.92
C ASN A 214 3.06 -2.89 16.33
N PRO A 215 4.26 -3.45 16.16
CA PRO A 215 5.55 -2.83 16.51
C PRO A 215 5.84 -1.61 15.61
N ASN A 216 6.66 -0.68 16.15
CA ASN A 216 7.02 0.55 15.45
C ASN A 216 8.02 0.30 14.29
N THR A 217 8.42 1.35 13.59
CA THR A 217 9.34 1.27 12.44
C THR A 217 10.72 0.69 12.79
N LEU A 218 11.12 0.77 14.06
CA LEU A 218 12.36 0.15 14.56
C LEU A 218 12.19 -1.34 14.92
N GLY A 219 10.97 -1.88 14.82
CA GLY A 219 10.65 -3.26 15.20
C GLY A 219 10.42 -3.45 16.71
N LEU A 220 10.22 -2.37 17.45
CA LEU A 220 10.00 -2.40 18.89
C LEU A 220 8.49 -2.40 19.21
N PHE A 221 8.09 -3.30 20.12
CA PHE A 221 6.75 -3.29 20.67
C PHE A 221 6.64 -2.24 21.76
N GLU A 222 5.58 -1.45 21.71
CA GLU A 222 5.28 -0.43 22.72
C GLU A 222 4.89 -1.12 24.05
N ARG A 223 5.70 -0.90 25.09
CA ARG A 223 5.50 -1.55 26.38
C ARG A 223 4.32 -0.98 27.14
N GLU A 224 4.15 0.33 27.05
CA GLU A 224 3.11 1.09 27.74
C GLU A 224 1.85 1.29 26.89
N ILE A 225 1.59 0.39 25.93
CA ILE A 225 0.48 0.55 24.97
C ILE A 225 -0.88 0.69 25.66
N VAL A 226 -1.08 0.05 26.80
CA VAL A 226 -2.32 0.14 27.57
C VAL A 226 -2.49 1.55 28.16
N GLU A 227 -1.45 2.07 28.83
CA GLU A 227 -1.45 3.43 29.36
C GLU A 227 -1.63 4.47 28.26
N ILE A 228 -0.96 4.30 27.12
CA ILE A 228 -1.11 5.19 25.96
C ILE A 228 -2.57 5.22 25.49
N ALA A 229 -3.19 4.06 25.34
CA ALA A 229 -4.58 3.96 24.90
C ALA A 229 -5.55 4.62 25.92
N GLU A 230 -5.37 4.34 27.22
CA GLU A 230 -6.17 4.92 28.28
C GLU A 230 -6.07 6.46 28.29
N LEU A 231 -4.88 7.01 28.24
CA LEU A 231 -4.66 8.46 28.20
C LEU A 231 -5.36 9.13 27.01
N VAL A 232 -5.29 8.53 25.82
CA VAL A 232 -5.96 9.06 24.63
C VAL A 232 -7.48 9.00 24.77
N HIS A 233 -8.01 7.88 25.26
CA HIS A 233 -9.44 7.70 25.49
C HIS A 233 -9.98 8.65 26.57
N GLU A 234 -9.25 8.82 27.69
CA GLU A 234 -9.62 9.76 28.74
C GLU A 234 -9.68 11.21 28.23
N ALA A 235 -8.77 11.58 27.32
CA ALA A 235 -8.81 12.87 26.64
C ALA A 235 -9.96 12.98 25.62
N GLY A 236 -10.65 11.87 25.32
CA GLY A 236 -11.81 11.78 24.42
C GLY A 236 -11.44 11.53 22.95
N GLY A 237 -10.20 11.14 22.69
CA GLY A 237 -9.69 10.73 21.36
C GLY A 237 -9.98 9.28 21.06
#